data_51fdc12d76d9f17c80231879153e4c0e
#
_entry.id   51fdc12d76d9f17c80231879153e4c0e
#
_cell.length_a   1.000
_cell.length_b   1.000
_cell.length_c   1.000
_cell.angle_alpha   90.00
_cell.angle_beta   90.00
_cell.angle_gamma   90.00
#
_symmetry.space_group_name_H-M   'P 1'
#
loop_
_entity.id
_entity.type
_entity.pdbx_description
1 polymer ?
#
loop_
_entity_poly.entity_id
_entity_poly.type
_entity_poly.pdbx_seq_one_letter_code
_entity_poly.pdbx_strand_id
1 'polypeptide(L)'
;MKEKQTYEYYKEYSNDMSYENEVRIESNMFLANNKMRAKIIESLIGHAEGHIKKHKANIDIFLENPAGVAEHPDVLETIEKELKIIAEYDDQINMLKKYFSS
;
A
#
# COMPACT_ATOMS: atom_id res chain seq x y z
N MET A 1 -11.54 19.07 10.52
CA MET A 1 -12.21 20.35 10.68
C MET A 1 -13.45 20.44 9.83
N LYS A 2 -13.31 20.32 8.53
CA LYS A 2 -14.44 20.45 7.62
C LYS A 2 -15.48 19.35 7.79
N GLU A 3 -15.06 18.13 8.08
CA GLU A 3 -16.00 17.03 8.34
C GLU A 3 -16.85 17.30 9.57
N LYS A 4 -16.23 17.77 10.63
CA LYS A 4 -16.89 18.13 11.85
C LYS A 4 -17.86 19.30 11.63
N GLN A 5 -17.42 20.29 10.86
CA GLN A 5 -18.25 21.42 10.49
C GLN A 5 -19.45 21.00 9.66
N THR A 6 -19.25 20.06 8.73
CA THR A 6 -20.33 19.54 7.91
C THR A 6 -21.39 18.87 8.76
N TYR A 7 -20.98 18.06 9.74
CA TYR A 7 -21.91 17.41 10.64
C TYR A 7 -22.71 18.43 11.45
N GLU A 8 -22.04 19.44 11.99
CA GLU A 8 -22.68 20.50 12.75
C GLU A 8 -23.63 21.33 11.91
N TYR A 9 -23.28 21.57 10.66
CA TYR A 9 -24.13 22.24 9.70
C TYR A 9 -25.47 21.54 9.55
N TYR A 10 -25.45 20.24 9.31
CA TYR A 10 -26.69 19.45 9.20
C TYR A 10 -27.46 19.44 10.50
N LYS A 11 -26.78 19.40 11.60
CA LYS A 11 -27.39 19.43 12.92
C LYS A 11 -28.18 20.71 13.15
N GLU A 12 -27.66 21.83 12.70
CA GLU A 12 -28.35 23.13 12.82
C GLU A 12 -29.61 23.20 12.00
N TYR A 13 -29.63 22.57 10.84
CA TYR A 13 -30.76 22.61 9.93
C TYR A 13 -31.79 21.53 10.19
N SER A 14 -31.49 20.55 10.98
CA SER A 14 -32.36 19.44 11.24
C SER A 14 -32.81 19.45 12.68
N ASN A 15 -34.12 19.56 12.88
CA ASN A 15 -34.74 19.33 14.20
C ASN A 15 -35.21 17.88 14.30
N ASP A 16 -35.01 17.09 13.29
CA ASP A 16 -35.41 15.70 13.21
C ASP A 16 -34.27 14.79 13.64
N MET A 17 -34.47 14.08 14.72
CA MET A 17 -33.50 13.14 15.27
C MET A 17 -33.17 12.02 14.28
N SER A 18 -34.16 11.61 13.48
CA SER A 18 -33.97 10.57 12.49
C SER A 18 -32.99 11.02 11.42
N TYR A 19 -33.07 12.25 11.00
CA TYR A 19 -32.16 12.82 9.99
C TYR A 19 -30.73 12.86 10.54
N GLU A 20 -30.55 13.32 11.77
CA GLU A 20 -29.22 13.34 12.40
C GLU A 20 -28.62 11.95 12.48
N ASN A 21 -29.43 10.95 12.84
CA ASN A 21 -28.99 9.57 12.94
C ASN A 21 -28.55 9.03 11.57
N GLU A 22 -29.31 9.33 10.52
CA GLU A 22 -28.95 8.92 9.16
C GLU A 22 -27.61 9.51 8.72
N VAL A 23 -27.42 10.79 8.94
CA VAL A 23 -26.17 11.47 8.59
C VAL A 23 -25.00 10.88 9.37
N ARG A 24 -25.21 10.59 10.65
CA ARG A 24 -24.18 10.01 11.51
C ARG A 24 -23.79 8.62 11.05
N ILE A 25 -24.74 7.78 10.70
CA ILE A 25 -24.51 6.43 10.22
C ILE A 25 -23.72 6.47 8.91
N GLU A 26 -24.12 7.31 7.98
CA GLU A 26 -23.41 7.45 6.71
C GLU A 26 -21.96 7.89 6.91
N SER A 27 -21.74 8.87 7.81
CA SER A 27 -20.39 9.34 8.11
C SER A 27 -19.53 8.24 8.73
N ASN A 28 -20.10 7.44 9.62
CA ASN A 28 -19.37 6.34 10.24
C ASN A 28 -19.02 5.26 9.24
N MET A 29 -19.93 4.93 8.33
CA MET A 29 -19.68 3.96 7.27
C MET A 29 -18.58 4.43 6.32
N PHE A 30 -18.60 5.71 5.94
CA PHE A 30 -17.58 6.30 5.10
C PHE A 30 -16.21 6.23 5.75
N LEU A 31 -16.10 6.59 7.02
CA LEU A 31 -14.85 6.52 7.78
C LEU A 31 -14.33 5.09 7.91
N ALA A 32 -15.24 4.14 8.18
CA ALA A 32 -14.89 2.73 8.29
C ALA A 32 -14.32 2.21 6.95
N ASN A 33 -14.96 2.56 5.84
CA ASN A 33 -14.51 2.18 4.50
C ASN A 33 -13.15 2.78 4.17
N ASN A 34 -12.90 4.04 4.55
CA ASN A 34 -11.61 4.68 4.34
C ASN A 34 -10.51 4.03 5.16
N LYS A 35 -10.80 3.66 6.41
CA LYS A 35 -9.84 2.95 7.25
C LYS A 35 -9.50 1.58 6.68
N MET A 36 -10.51 0.86 6.22
CA MET A 36 -10.32 -0.45 5.59
C MET A 36 -9.48 -0.32 4.33
N ARG A 37 -9.81 0.65 3.48
CA ARG A 37 -9.06 0.93 2.27
C ARG A 37 -7.60 1.22 2.57
N ALA A 38 -7.34 2.09 3.55
CA ALA A 38 -5.98 2.46 3.94
C ALA A 38 -5.19 1.23 4.43
N LYS A 39 -5.80 0.38 5.23
CA LYS A 39 -5.16 -0.83 5.72
C LYS A 39 -4.81 -1.80 4.60
N ILE A 40 -5.71 -1.96 3.64
CA ILE A 40 -5.47 -2.83 2.50
C ILE A 40 -4.29 -2.33 1.68
N ILE A 41 -4.27 -1.05 1.35
CA ILE A 41 -3.19 -0.44 0.56
C ILE A 41 -1.87 -0.54 1.31
N GLU A 42 -1.87 -0.19 2.59
CA GLU A 42 -0.69 -0.26 3.43
C GLU A 42 -0.13 -1.68 3.52
N SER A 43 -1.01 -2.67 3.64
CA SER A 43 -0.61 -4.07 3.69
C SER A 43 0.00 -4.53 2.37
N LEU A 44 -0.57 -4.13 1.26
CA LEU A 44 -0.04 -4.47 -0.07
C LEU A 44 1.33 -3.83 -0.29
N ILE A 45 1.50 -2.58 0.10
CA ILE A 45 2.78 -1.88 -0.02
C ILE A 45 3.81 -2.55 0.89
N GLY A 46 3.45 -2.85 2.13
CA GLY A 46 4.35 -3.52 3.07
C GLY A 46 4.82 -4.89 2.57
N HIS A 47 3.90 -5.65 1.99
CA HIS A 47 4.22 -6.94 1.39
C HIS A 47 5.20 -6.78 0.23
N ALA A 48 4.93 -5.84 -0.66
CA ALA A 48 5.80 -5.56 -1.80
C ALA A 48 7.19 -5.09 -1.35
N GLU A 49 7.25 -4.20 -0.37
CA GLU A 49 8.52 -3.71 0.19
C GLU A 49 9.33 -4.85 0.81
N GLY A 50 8.66 -5.77 1.50
CA GLY A 50 9.30 -6.95 2.07
C GLY A 50 9.94 -7.83 1.01
N HIS A 51 9.23 -8.07 -0.09
CA HIS A 51 9.76 -8.83 -1.22
C HIS A 51 10.94 -8.13 -1.89
N ILE A 52 10.86 -6.82 -2.05
CA ILE A 52 11.97 -6.04 -2.62
C ILE A 52 13.21 -6.20 -1.74
N LYS A 53 13.06 -6.05 -0.43
CA LYS A 53 14.19 -6.23 0.50
C LYS A 53 14.80 -7.61 0.41
N LYS A 54 13.97 -8.64 0.36
CA LYS A 54 14.41 -10.03 0.26
C LYS A 54 15.24 -10.25 -1.01
N HIS A 55 14.73 -9.84 -2.14
CA HIS A 55 15.38 -10.08 -3.42
C HIS A 55 16.60 -9.18 -3.63
N LYS A 56 16.57 -7.96 -3.06
CA LYS A 56 17.76 -7.12 -2.99
C LYS A 56 18.89 -7.79 -2.21
N ALA A 57 18.55 -8.36 -1.07
CA ALA A 57 19.53 -9.08 -0.27
C ALA A 57 20.14 -10.25 -1.03
N ASN A 58 19.33 -10.98 -1.80
CA ASN A 58 19.83 -12.07 -2.63
C ASN A 58 20.85 -11.56 -3.65
N ILE A 59 20.57 -10.44 -4.30
CA ILE A 59 21.49 -9.85 -5.26
C ILE A 59 22.77 -9.39 -4.57
N ASP A 60 22.65 -8.74 -3.41
CA ASP A 60 23.83 -8.28 -2.67
C ASP A 60 24.76 -9.44 -2.30
N ILE A 61 24.19 -10.59 -1.90
CA ILE A 61 24.98 -11.78 -1.59
C ILE A 61 25.76 -12.23 -2.84
N PHE A 62 25.13 -12.29 -3.99
CA PHE A 62 25.80 -12.68 -5.24
C PHE A 62 26.90 -11.68 -5.62
N LEU A 63 26.64 -10.39 -5.45
CA LEU A 63 27.60 -9.35 -5.80
C LEU A 63 28.82 -9.33 -4.86
N GLU A 64 28.60 -9.65 -3.60
CA GLU A 64 29.67 -9.65 -2.59
C GLU A 64 30.50 -10.94 -2.55
N ASN A 65 30.03 -11.99 -3.22
CA ASN A 65 30.70 -13.28 -3.23
C ASN A 65 31.07 -13.70 -4.64
N PRO A 66 32.14 -13.12 -5.21
CA PRO A 66 32.58 -13.46 -6.58
C PRO A 66 32.95 -14.93 -6.78
N ALA A 67 33.45 -15.59 -5.72
CA ALA A 67 33.80 -17.01 -5.80
C ALA A 67 32.56 -17.86 -6.06
N GLY A 68 31.46 -17.56 -5.37
CA GLY A 68 30.18 -18.23 -5.61
C GLY A 68 29.67 -17.95 -7.00
N VAL A 69 29.87 -16.75 -7.50
CA VAL A 69 29.48 -16.35 -8.85
C VAL A 69 30.24 -17.19 -9.88
N ALA A 70 31.56 -17.39 -9.69
CA ALA A 70 32.37 -18.13 -10.62
C ALA A 70 31.99 -19.60 -10.70
N GLU A 71 31.48 -20.18 -9.64
CA GLU A 71 31.06 -21.59 -9.59
C GLU A 71 29.70 -21.85 -10.23
N HIS A 72 28.92 -20.81 -10.43
CA HIS A 72 27.58 -20.92 -10.99
C HIS A 72 27.48 -20.14 -12.30
N PRO A 73 27.58 -20.82 -13.46
CA PRO A 73 27.52 -20.14 -14.74
C PRO A 73 26.22 -19.39 -14.98
N ASP A 74 25.16 -19.75 -14.23
CA ASP A 74 23.84 -19.13 -14.38
C ASP A 74 23.58 -17.99 -13.40
N VAL A 75 24.61 -17.47 -12.72
CA VAL A 75 24.47 -16.41 -11.75
C VAL A 75 23.89 -15.14 -12.39
N LEU A 76 24.34 -14.78 -13.56
CA LEU A 76 23.81 -13.61 -14.27
C LEU A 76 22.32 -13.75 -14.52
N GLU A 77 21.90 -14.92 -14.96
CA GLU A 77 20.50 -15.22 -15.18
C GLU A 77 19.70 -15.17 -13.87
N THR A 78 20.28 -15.70 -12.79
CA THR A 78 19.66 -15.66 -11.47
C THR A 78 19.47 -14.22 -11.01
N ILE A 79 20.47 -13.37 -11.17
CA ILE A 79 20.38 -11.95 -10.83
C ILE A 79 19.30 -11.26 -11.67
N GLU A 80 19.23 -11.58 -12.96
CA GLU A 80 18.20 -11.03 -13.83
C GLU A 80 16.79 -11.40 -13.34
N LYS A 81 16.59 -12.63 -12.89
CA LYS A 81 15.32 -13.07 -12.33
C LYS A 81 14.99 -12.31 -11.06
N GLU A 82 15.97 -12.10 -10.18
CA GLU A 82 15.79 -11.32 -8.97
C GLU A 82 15.41 -9.87 -9.28
N LEU A 83 16.09 -9.26 -10.24
CA LEU A 83 15.78 -7.90 -10.68
C LEU A 83 14.37 -7.78 -11.24
N LYS A 84 13.92 -8.78 -11.97
CA LYS A 84 12.58 -8.80 -12.53
C LYS A 84 11.53 -8.82 -11.43
N ILE A 85 11.75 -9.59 -10.39
CA ILE A 85 10.85 -9.66 -9.24
C ILE A 85 10.81 -8.32 -8.51
N ILE A 86 11.96 -7.70 -8.28
CA ILE A 86 12.04 -6.38 -7.65
C ILE A 86 11.26 -5.36 -8.49
N ALA A 87 11.46 -5.36 -9.79
CA ALA A 87 10.79 -4.45 -10.70
C ALA A 87 9.27 -4.61 -10.65
N GLU A 88 8.77 -5.84 -10.59
CA GLU A 88 7.34 -6.11 -10.49
C GLU A 88 6.74 -5.52 -9.21
N TYR A 89 7.39 -5.74 -8.08
CA TYR A 89 6.88 -5.22 -6.80
C TYR A 89 7.03 -3.72 -6.70
N ASP A 90 8.11 -3.17 -7.21
CA ASP A 90 8.31 -1.72 -7.25
C ASP A 90 7.21 -1.06 -8.10
N ASP A 91 6.89 -1.67 -9.22
CA ASP A 91 5.82 -1.19 -10.09
C ASP A 91 4.46 -1.25 -9.39
N GLN A 92 4.18 -2.31 -8.65
CA GLN A 92 2.94 -2.42 -7.88
C GLN A 92 2.82 -1.29 -6.85
N ILE A 93 3.90 -0.99 -6.14
CA ILE A 93 3.91 0.12 -5.18
C ILE A 93 3.61 1.43 -5.89
N ASN A 94 4.27 1.66 -7.02
CA ASN A 94 4.06 2.87 -7.80
C ASN A 94 2.63 3.00 -8.31
N MET A 95 2.04 1.91 -8.76
CA MET A 95 0.65 1.88 -9.20
C MET A 95 -0.31 2.19 -8.05
N LEU A 96 -0.07 1.59 -6.88
CA LEU A 96 -0.90 1.84 -5.71
C LEU A 96 -0.84 3.31 -5.30
N LYS A 97 0.36 3.89 -5.29
CA LYS A 97 0.54 5.30 -4.93
C LYS A 97 -0.06 6.24 -5.97
N LYS A 98 0.10 5.90 -7.23
CA LYS A 98 -0.35 6.77 -8.33
C LYS A 98 -1.87 6.79 -8.49
N TYR A 99 -2.50 5.64 -8.38
CA TYR A 99 -3.92 5.50 -8.73
C TYR A 99 -4.84 5.32 -7.53
N PHE A 100 -4.34 4.93 -6.39
CA PHE A 100 -5.19 4.52 -5.26
C PHE A 100 -4.87 5.20 -3.94
N SER A 101 -3.97 6.17 -3.95
CA SER A 101 -3.50 6.79 -2.70
C SER A 101 -4.33 7.98 -2.23
N SER A 102 -5.40 8.31 -2.88
CA SER A 102 -6.22 9.46 -2.47
C SER A 102 -7.08 9.19 -1.23
#